data_7495a91e503c30529256e5b4fc097b26
#
_entry.id   7495a91e503c30529256e5b4fc097b26
#
_cell.length_a   1.000
_cell.length_b   1.000
_cell.length_c   1.000
_cell.angle_alpha   90.00
_cell.angle_beta   90.00
_cell.angle_gamma   90.00
#
_symmetry.space_group_name_H-M   'P 1'
#
loop_
_entity.id
_entity.type
_entity.pdbx_description
1 polymer ?
#
loop_
_entity_poly.entity_id
_entity_poly.type
_entity_poly.pdbx_seq_one_letter_code
_entity_poly.pdbx_strand_id
1 'polypeptide(L)'
;MIPFKRYPYNCYHLKVTSGEKMYIYAYLRASTIEQDALRAKNRLKEFATHHGQRIAGWYVENASGASLDRPELTRMLSDMESGDVILIEQVDRLSRLSDEDWDTLKRRMLEKDLSVISLDLPTSHIALTHAASDNFTRSMLRAVNCMMLDMLAAIARKDYEDRRRRQKEGVEKARQEGKYAGRQPDMAK
;
A
#
# COMPACT_ATOMS: atom_id res chain seq x y z
N MET A 1 -15.80 24.53 -18.02
CA MET A 1 -15.21 25.13 -16.80
C MET A 1 -15.46 24.16 -15.67
N ILE A 2 -14.49 23.25 -15.39
CA ILE A 2 -14.62 22.19 -14.40
C ILE A 2 -14.23 22.81 -13.05
N PRO A 3 -15.03 22.72 -11.98
CA PRO A 3 -14.68 23.30 -10.71
C PRO A 3 -13.49 22.52 -10.10
N PHE A 4 -12.39 23.20 -9.87
CA PHE A 4 -11.26 22.71 -9.10
C PHE A 4 -11.74 22.38 -7.68
N LYS A 5 -11.94 21.10 -7.36
CA LYS A 5 -12.14 20.64 -5.98
C LYS A 5 -10.85 20.95 -5.21
N ARG A 6 -10.93 21.97 -4.34
CA ARG A 6 -9.88 22.23 -3.34
C ARG A 6 -9.80 21.00 -2.44
N TYR A 7 -8.69 20.27 -2.51
CA TYR A 7 -8.37 19.23 -1.56
C TYR A 7 -7.91 19.89 -0.23
N PRO A 8 -8.62 19.68 0.87
CA PRO A 8 -8.30 20.33 2.14
C PRO A 8 -7.22 19.60 2.95
N TYR A 9 -6.35 18.82 2.30
CA TYR A 9 -5.38 18.00 3.03
C TYR A 9 -4.04 18.71 3.15
N ASN A 10 -3.90 19.41 4.28
CA ASN A 10 -2.65 19.99 4.69
C ASN A 10 -1.76 18.88 5.29
N CYS A 11 -0.89 18.26 4.49
CA CYS A 11 0.10 17.28 4.94
C CYS A 11 1.12 17.85 5.95
N TYR A 12 0.95 19.08 6.40
CA TYR A 12 1.97 19.85 7.13
C TYR A 12 1.76 19.96 8.63
N HIS A 13 0.68 19.42 9.21
CA HIS A 13 0.45 19.54 10.66
C HIS A 13 0.81 18.24 11.37
N LEU A 14 2.07 18.11 11.74
CA LEU A 14 2.55 17.07 12.62
C LEU A 14 3.14 17.70 13.87
N LYS A 15 2.45 17.54 15.00
CA LYS A 15 3.01 17.76 16.32
C LYS A 15 4.03 16.65 16.59
N VAL A 16 5.30 16.96 16.56
CA VAL A 16 6.34 16.07 17.08
C VAL A 16 6.28 16.14 18.59
N THR A 17 5.66 15.16 19.22
CA THR A 17 5.85 14.89 20.63
C THR A 17 7.14 14.12 20.78
N SER A 18 8.14 14.76 21.36
CA SER A 18 9.43 14.16 21.69
C SER A 18 9.24 13.11 22.78
N GLY A 19 9.40 11.82 22.43
CA GLY A 19 9.42 10.72 23.38
C GLY A 19 8.47 9.55 23.13
N GLU A 20 7.60 9.61 22.14
CA GLU A 20 6.72 8.49 21.83
C GLU A 20 7.48 7.40 21.07
N LYS A 21 7.32 6.15 21.53
CA LYS A 21 7.97 4.97 20.97
C LYS A 21 7.26 4.58 19.69
N MET A 22 7.91 4.78 18.55
CA MET A 22 7.45 4.38 17.22
C MET A 22 7.49 2.86 17.08
N TYR A 23 6.40 2.25 16.65
CA TYR A 23 6.33 0.83 16.33
C TYR A 23 6.20 0.61 14.82
N ILE A 24 6.73 -0.51 14.34
CA ILE A 24 6.65 -0.90 12.93
C ILE A 24 5.69 -2.06 12.79
N TYR A 25 4.69 -1.92 11.94
CA TYR A 25 3.72 -2.95 11.61
C TYR A 25 3.89 -3.36 10.14
N ALA A 26 4.11 -4.64 9.91
CA ALA A 26 4.32 -5.17 8.57
C ALA A 26 3.01 -5.64 7.95
N TYR A 27 2.69 -5.13 6.77
CA TYR A 27 1.53 -5.53 5.99
C TYR A 27 1.97 -6.29 4.74
N LEU A 28 1.45 -7.50 4.58
CA LEU A 28 1.69 -8.37 3.44
C LEU A 28 0.35 -8.68 2.77
N ARG A 29 0.33 -8.60 1.45
CA ARG A 29 -0.82 -9.03 0.67
C ARG A 29 -0.38 -10.10 -0.32
N ALA A 30 -0.91 -11.29 -0.17
CA ALA A 30 -0.69 -12.41 -1.08
C ALA A 30 -2.02 -12.80 -1.74
N SER A 31 -2.05 -12.97 -3.05
CA SER A 31 -3.24 -13.43 -3.78
C SER A 31 -3.31 -14.95 -3.90
N THR A 32 -2.19 -15.64 -3.76
CA THR A 32 -2.01 -17.09 -3.78
C THR A 32 -0.59 -17.46 -3.35
N ILE A 33 -0.44 -18.59 -2.65
CA ILE A 33 0.81 -19.29 -2.34
C ILE A 33 1.56 -18.74 -1.12
N GLU A 34 1.64 -19.60 -0.10
CA GLU A 34 2.40 -19.44 1.14
C GLU A 34 3.87 -19.04 0.91
N GLN A 35 4.47 -19.47 -0.21
CA GLN A 35 5.87 -19.19 -0.55
C GLN A 35 6.14 -17.69 -0.82
N ASP A 36 5.24 -16.99 -1.52
CA ASP A 36 5.40 -15.57 -1.80
C ASP A 36 5.23 -14.72 -0.55
N ALA A 37 4.30 -15.11 0.32
CA ALA A 37 4.11 -14.44 1.62
C ALA A 37 5.33 -14.64 2.53
N LEU A 38 5.91 -15.85 2.56
CA LEU A 38 7.10 -16.16 3.35
C LEU A 38 8.32 -15.39 2.84
N ARG A 39 8.53 -15.33 1.53
CA ARG A 39 9.61 -14.54 0.91
C ARG A 39 9.49 -13.07 1.26
N ALA A 40 8.32 -12.49 1.10
CA ALA A 40 8.06 -11.10 1.44
C ALA A 40 8.28 -10.83 2.94
N LYS A 41 7.84 -11.76 3.81
CA LYS A 41 8.05 -11.67 5.26
C LYS A 41 9.53 -11.64 5.62
N ASN A 42 10.36 -12.48 5.01
CA ASN A 42 11.79 -12.51 5.25
C ASN A 42 12.44 -11.20 4.82
N ARG A 43 12.10 -10.66 3.64
CA ARG A 43 12.63 -9.38 3.16
C ARG A 43 12.29 -8.21 4.09
N LEU A 44 11.04 -8.13 4.57
CA LEU A 44 10.61 -7.09 5.51
C LEU A 44 11.35 -7.22 6.85
N LYS A 45 11.55 -8.45 7.34
CA LYS A 45 12.30 -8.72 8.57
C LYS A 45 13.77 -8.31 8.45
N GLU A 46 14.42 -8.68 7.35
CA GLU A 46 15.81 -8.30 7.07
C GLU A 46 15.96 -6.78 6.99
N PHE A 47 15.04 -6.11 6.28
CA PHE A 47 15.03 -4.66 6.18
C PHE A 47 14.89 -3.99 7.56
N ALA A 48 13.92 -4.39 8.36
CA ALA A 48 13.74 -3.84 9.70
C ALA A 48 14.97 -4.05 10.58
N THR A 49 15.55 -5.27 10.55
CA THR A 49 16.76 -5.61 11.32
C THR A 49 17.95 -4.78 10.88
N HIS A 50 18.15 -4.57 9.58
CA HIS A 50 19.22 -3.72 9.03
C HIS A 50 19.16 -2.28 9.54
N HIS A 51 17.93 -1.76 9.77
CA HIS A 51 17.72 -0.44 10.34
C HIS A 51 17.65 -0.42 11.88
N GLY A 52 18.04 -1.52 12.55
CA GLY A 52 18.01 -1.61 14.00
C GLY A 52 16.60 -1.62 14.60
N GLN A 53 15.58 -1.90 13.80
CA GLN A 53 14.18 -1.86 14.19
C GLN A 53 13.58 -3.26 14.35
N ARG A 54 12.49 -3.36 15.12
CA ARG A 54 11.70 -4.58 15.28
C ARG A 54 10.29 -4.39 14.75
N ILE A 55 9.76 -5.43 14.11
CA ILE A 55 8.37 -5.45 13.67
C ILE A 55 7.51 -5.87 14.86
N ALA A 56 6.58 -4.99 15.25
CA ALA A 56 5.67 -5.18 16.38
C ALA A 56 4.49 -6.09 16.03
N GLY A 57 4.00 -6.01 14.79
CA GLY A 57 2.87 -6.83 14.33
C GLY A 57 3.00 -7.22 12.86
N TRP A 58 2.39 -8.36 12.51
CA TRP A 58 2.34 -8.90 11.16
C TRP A 58 0.89 -9.09 10.73
N TYR A 59 0.52 -8.51 9.60
CA TYR A 59 -0.82 -8.56 9.02
C TYR A 59 -0.74 -9.10 7.61
N VAL A 60 -1.31 -10.28 7.42
CA VAL A 60 -1.23 -11.00 6.14
C VAL A 60 -2.62 -11.05 5.53
N GLU A 61 -2.81 -10.29 4.46
CA GLU A 61 -4.07 -10.17 3.75
C GLU A 61 -4.13 -11.15 2.58
N ASN A 62 -5.20 -11.92 2.52
CA ASN A 62 -5.49 -12.77 1.37
C ASN A 62 -6.70 -12.19 0.60
N ALA A 63 -6.51 -11.03 0.01
CA ALA A 63 -7.56 -10.32 -0.72
C ALA A 63 -7.07 -9.69 -2.01
N SER A 64 -8.01 -9.36 -2.90
CA SER A 64 -7.72 -8.60 -4.11
C SER A 64 -7.15 -7.21 -3.78
N GLY A 65 -6.13 -6.81 -4.54
CA GLY A 65 -5.56 -5.46 -4.43
C GLY A 65 -6.49 -4.33 -4.88
N ALA A 66 -7.61 -4.66 -5.53
CA ALA A 66 -8.53 -3.69 -6.11
C ALA A 66 -9.73 -3.33 -5.22
N SER A 67 -9.79 -3.89 -4.00
CA SER A 67 -10.86 -3.61 -3.03
C SER A 67 -10.28 -3.09 -1.73
N LEU A 68 -10.99 -2.18 -1.06
CA LEU A 68 -10.69 -1.72 0.30
C LEU A 68 -11.25 -2.68 1.37
N ASP A 69 -12.05 -3.67 0.97
CA ASP A 69 -12.50 -4.74 1.87
C ASP A 69 -11.31 -5.67 2.19
N ARG A 70 -10.55 -5.24 3.20
CA ARG A 70 -9.32 -5.87 3.67
C ARG A 70 -9.34 -5.91 5.20
N PRO A 71 -9.85 -7.01 5.78
CA PRO A 71 -10.00 -7.13 7.22
C PRO A 71 -8.67 -7.00 7.97
N GLU A 72 -7.58 -7.57 7.46
CA GLU A 72 -6.27 -7.47 8.09
C GLU A 72 -5.68 -6.05 8.03
N LEU A 73 -5.87 -5.32 6.92
CA LEU A 73 -5.51 -3.90 6.83
C LEU A 73 -6.32 -3.06 7.84
N THR A 74 -7.61 -3.32 7.93
CA THR A 74 -8.49 -2.60 8.87
C THR A 74 -8.09 -2.89 10.31
N ARG A 75 -7.79 -4.15 10.65
CA ARG A 75 -7.30 -4.55 11.96
C ARG A 75 -5.97 -3.87 12.28
N MET A 76 -5.00 -3.89 11.35
CA MET A 76 -3.73 -3.21 11.51
C MET A 76 -3.92 -1.72 11.84
N LEU A 77 -4.74 -1.01 11.05
CA LEU A 77 -4.99 0.42 11.29
C LEU A 77 -5.70 0.68 12.63
N SER A 78 -6.44 -0.29 13.17
CA SER A 78 -7.06 -0.18 14.50
C SER A 78 -6.04 -0.35 15.61
N ASP A 79 -5.12 -1.30 15.45
CA ASP A 79 -4.10 -1.65 16.44
C ASP A 79 -2.96 -0.62 16.53
N MET A 80 -2.77 0.19 15.48
CA MET A 80 -1.72 1.21 15.39
C MET A 80 -2.09 2.48 16.16
N GLU A 81 -1.08 3.06 16.79
CA GLU A 81 -1.15 4.36 17.47
C GLU A 81 -0.55 5.48 16.60
N SER A 82 -0.72 6.72 17.08
CA SER A 82 -0.19 7.89 16.39
C SER A 82 1.34 7.84 16.28
N GLY A 83 1.87 8.10 15.08
CA GLY A 83 3.30 8.08 14.81
C GLY A 83 3.87 6.72 14.44
N ASP A 84 3.07 5.66 14.44
CA ASP A 84 3.51 4.33 14.02
C ASP A 84 3.77 4.22 12.50
N VAL A 85 4.46 3.17 12.11
CA VAL A 85 4.93 2.95 10.74
C VAL A 85 4.33 1.68 10.14
N ILE A 86 3.75 1.82 8.95
CA ILE A 86 3.35 0.72 8.08
C ILE A 86 4.54 0.35 7.18
N LEU A 87 5.01 -0.89 7.28
CA LEU A 87 6.08 -1.43 6.45
C LEU A 87 5.53 -2.40 5.41
N ILE A 88 5.80 -2.14 4.14
CA ILE A 88 5.35 -2.95 3.00
C ILE A 88 6.50 -3.29 2.05
N GLU A 89 6.37 -4.37 1.30
CA GLU A 89 7.36 -4.75 0.29
C GLU A 89 7.33 -3.81 -0.91
N GLN A 90 6.15 -3.47 -1.39
CA GLN A 90 5.91 -2.61 -2.56
C GLN A 90 4.65 -1.77 -2.35
N VAL A 91 4.62 -0.58 -2.93
CA VAL A 91 3.47 0.32 -2.82
C VAL A 91 2.19 -0.32 -3.34
N ASP A 92 2.28 -1.20 -4.35
CA ASP A 92 1.13 -1.91 -4.93
C ASP A 92 0.41 -2.86 -3.94
N ARG A 93 1.01 -3.16 -2.78
CA ARG A 93 0.36 -3.94 -1.71
C ARG A 93 -0.76 -3.15 -1.05
N LEU A 94 -0.61 -1.84 -0.92
CA LEU A 94 -1.66 -0.94 -0.41
C LEU A 94 -2.54 -0.38 -1.52
N SER A 95 -1.97 -0.09 -2.69
CA SER A 95 -2.61 0.58 -3.81
C SER A 95 -3.36 -0.40 -4.76
N ARG A 96 -3.69 0.01 -5.95
CA ARG A 96 -4.62 -0.55 -6.94
C ARG A 96 -6.09 -0.33 -6.56
N LEU A 97 -6.34 0.48 -5.58
CA LEU A 97 -7.67 0.92 -5.16
C LEU A 97 -8.23 1.93 -6.18
N SER A 98 -9.55 2.14 -6.15
CA SER A 98 -10.15 3.31 -6.79
C SER A 98 -9.60 4.61 -6.18
N ASP A 99 -9.80 5.75 -6.86
CA ASP A 99 -9.38 7.05 -6.31
C ASP A 99 -10.05 7.33 -4.96
N GLU A 100 -11.34 7.01 -4.84
CA GLU A 100 -12.14 7.21 -3.63
C GLU A 100 -11.65 6.33 -2.47
N ASP A 101 -11.35 5.06 -2.75
CA ASP A 101 -10.83 4.12 -1.74
C ASP A 101 -9.42 4.49 -1.30
N TRP A 102 -8.57 4.92 -2.24
CA TRP A 102 -7.22 5.40 -1.92
C TRP A 102 -7.25 6.65 -1.03
N ASP A 103 -8.09 7.63 -1.38
CA ASP A 103 -8.27 8.84 -0.57
C ASP A 103 -8.82 8.52 0.82
N THR A 104 -9.71 7.54 0.92
CA THR A 104 -10.25 7.07 2.20
C THR A 104 -9.17 6.40 3.06
N LEU A 105 -8.36 5.52 2.48
CA LEU A 105 -7.24 4.88 3.17
C LEU A 105 -6.22 5.91 3.64
N LYS A 106 -5.83 6.82 2.75
CA LYS A 106 -4.89 7.90 3.04
C LYS A 106 -5.37 8.81 4.17
N ARG A 107 -6.66 9.17 4.18
CA ARG A 107 -7.26 9.95 5.27
C ARG A 107 -7.12 9.25 6.62
N ARG A 108 -7.44 7.95 6.70
CA ARG A 108 -7.29 7.15 7.93
C ARG A 108 -5.83 7.13 8.43
N MET A 109 -4.88 6.99 7.50
CA MET A 109 -3.46 7.04 7.86
C MET A 109 -3.04 8.41 8.37
N LEU A 110 -3.52 9.49 7.74
CA LEU A 110 -3.21 10.87 8.16
C LEU A 110 -3.84 11.24 9.51
N GLU A 111 -5.07 10.79 9.80
CA GLU A 111 -5.75 11.03 11.08
C GLU A 111 -4.97 10.47 12.27
N LYS A 112 -4.25 9.37 12.06
CA LYS A 112 -3.38 8.72 13.07
C LYS A 112 -1.90 9.09 12.92
N ASP A 113 -1.55 10.02 12.04
CA ASP A 113 -0.15 10.37 11.77
C ASP A 113 0.74 9.18 11.40
N LEU A 114 0.20 8.22 10.65
CA LEU A 114 0.94 7.03 10.25
C LEU A 114 1.88 7.32 9.08
N SER A 115 3.08 6.78 9.16
CA SER A 115 4.02 6.81 8.05
C SER A 115 4.00 5.49 7.28
N VAL A 116 4.20 5.55 5.95
CA VAL A 116 4.33 4.35 5.12
C VAL A 116 5.77 4.22 4.63
N ILE A 117 6.36 3.06 4.84
CA ILE A 117 7.67 2.68 4.32
C ILE A 117 7.49 1.52 3.35
N SER A 118 8.01 1.69 2.15
CA SER A 118 8.03 0.65 1.15
C SER A 118 9.46 0.33 0.73
N LEU A 119 9.80 -0.97 0.60
CA LEU A 119 11.14 -1.39 0.24
C LEU A 119 11.54 -0.91 -1.17
N ASP A 120 10.58 -0.80 -2.07
CA ASP A 120 10.79 -0.30 -3.43
C ASP A 120 10.82 1.24 -3.55
N LEU A 121 10.60 1.96 -2.43
CA LEU A 121 10.62 3.43 -2.38
C LEU A 121 11.65 3.93 -1.36
N PRO A 122 12.94 4.08 -1.72
CA PRO A 122 13.99 4.49 -0.80
C PRO A 122 13.73 5.84 -0.09
N THR A 123 13.02 6.76 -0.73
CA THR A 123 12.64 8.05 -0.13
C THR A 123 11.73 7.89 1.10
N SER A 124 11.01 6.76 1.20
CA SER A 124 10.16 6.45 2.36
C SER A 124 10.97 6.03 3.59
N HIS A 125 12.21 5.51 3.39
CA HIS A 125 13.04 4.97 4.46
C HIS A 125 13.50 6.06 5.45
N ILE A 126 13.42 7.31 5.06
CA ILE A 126 13.77 8.45 5.92
C ILE A 126 12.90 8.53 7.18
N ALA A 127 11.70 7.95 7.14
CA ALA A 127 10.84 7.86 8.32
C ALA A 127 11.48 7.02 9.45
N LEU A 128 12.46 6.12 9.14
CA LEU A 128 13.21 5.36 10.14
C LEU A 128 14.45 6.10 10.65
N THR A 129 14.88 7.13 9.96
CA THR A 129 16.09 7.85 10.35
C THR A 129 15.71 9.06 11.21
N HIS A 130 16.17 9.08 12.45
CA HIS A 130 16.13 10.28 13.31
C HIS A 130 17.07 11.40 12.82
N ALA A 131 17.68 11.23 11.64
CA ALA A 131 18.80 12.02 11.16
C ALA A 131 18.44 13.32 10.43
N ALA A 132 17.15 13.62 10.26
CA ALA A 132 16.79 14.96 9.76
C ALA A 132 16.98 15.97 10.89
N SER A 133 18.07 16.72 10.85
CA SER A 133 18.53 17.64 11.89
C SER A 133 17.65 18.87 12.07
N ASP A 134 16.72 19.13 11.17
CA ASP A 134 15.77 20.24 11.29
C ASP A 134 14.34 19.86 10.86
N ASN A 135 13.37 20.59 11.42
CA ASN A 135 11.95 20.35 11.16
C ASN A 135 11.55 20.65 9.72
N PHE A 136 12.23 21.60 9.05
CA PHE A 136 11.92 21.96 7.68
C PHE A 136 12.29 20.85 6.70
N THR A 137 13.52 20.36 6.78
CA THR A 137 13.98 19.23 5.94
C THR A 137 13.12 18.00 6.13
N ARG A 138 12.75 17.68 7.36
CA ARG A 138 11.85 16.56 7.67
C ARG A 138 10.47 16.74 7.02
N SER A 139 9.89 17.93 7.12
CA SER A 139 8.58 18.24 6.53
C SER A 139 8.62 18.16 5.00
N MET A 140 9.69 18.69 4.38
CA MET A 140 9.87 18.62 2.93
C MET A 140 9.99 17.17 2.44
N LEU A 141 10.77 16.34 3.11
CA LEU A 141 10.95 14.94 2.75
C LEU A 141 9.64 14.13 2.91
N ARG A 142 8.85 14.42 3.95
CA ARG A 142 7.50 13.84 4.09
C ARG A 142 6.58 14.23 2.95
N ALA A 143 6.57 15.51 2.56
CA ALA A 143 5.77 15.98 1.43
C ALA A 143 6.15 15.28 0.13
N VAL A 144 7.45 15.13 -0.15
CA VAL A 144 7.96 14.41 -1.32
C VAL A 144 7.53 12.94 -1.26
N ASN A 145 7.64 12.29 -0.08
CA ASN A 145 7.22 10.91 0.09
C ASN A 145 5.71 10.71 -0.16
N CYS A 146 4.87 11.59 0.39
CA CYS A 146 3.42 11.57 0.13
C CYS A 146 3.12 11.69 -1.38
N MET A 147 3.77 12.62 -2.06
CA MET A 147 3.61 12.80 -3.51
C MET A 147 4.04 11.55 -4.29
N MET A 148 5.16 10.94 -3.91
CA MET A 148 5.64 9.69 -4.54
C MET A 148 4.69 8.53 -4.32
N LEU A 149 4.12 8.37 -3.11
CA LEU A 149 3.12 7.34 -2.81
C LEU A 149 1.86 7.53 -3.67
N ASP A 150 1.35 8.77 -3.78
CA ASP A 150 0.19 9.07 -4.61
C ASP A 150 0.45 8.74 -6.09
N MET A 151 1.62 9.10 -6.60
CA MET A 151 2.00 8.83 -7.98
C MET A 151 2.13 7.32 -8.26
N LEU A 152 2.79 6.58 -7.37
CA LEU A 152 2.93 5.12 -7.51
C LEU A 152 1.59 4.41 -7.36
N ALA A 153 0.70 4.89 -6.49
CA ALA A 153 -0.66 4.36 -6.38
C ALA A 153 -1.45 4.57 -7.67
N ALA A 154 -1.37 5.75 -8.29
CA ALA A 154 -2.02 6.05 -9.56
C ALA A 154 -1.46 5.18 -10.71
N ILE A 155 -0.14 4.98 -10.78
CA ILE A 155 0.48 4.09 -11.77
C ILE A 155 0.02 2.64 -11.58
N ALA A 156 0.03 2.13 -10.34
CA ALA A 156 -0.38 0.75 -10.05
C ALA A 156 -1.85 0.50 -10.41
N ARG A 157 -2.73 1.49 -10.20
CA ARG A 157 -4.13 1.43 -10.61
C ARG A 157 -4.25 1.39 -12.13
N LYS A 158 -3.60 2.29 -12.83
CA LYS A 158 -3.59 2.33 -14.29
C LYS A 158 -3.13 1.00 -14.89
N ASP A 159 -2.04 0.45 -14.40
CA ASP A 159 -1.52 -0.86 -14.82
C ASP A 159 -2.52 -2.00 -14.59
N TYR A 160 -3.27 -1.94 -13.48
CA TYR A 160 -4.32 -2.91 -13.19
C TYR A 160 -5.49 -2.80 -14.18
N GLU A 161 -5.97 -1.59 -14.46
CA GLU A 161 -7.05 -1.32 -15.41
C GLU A 161 -6.67 -1.74 -16.83
N ASP A 162 -5.45 -1.41 -17.27
CA ASP A 162 -4.92 -1.78 -18.57
C ASP A 162 -4.77 -3.29 -18.75
N ARG A 163 -4.38 -4.01 -17.69
CA ARG A 163 -4.35 -5.48 -17.69
C ARG A 163 -5.75 -6.08 -17.80
N ARG A 164 -6.72 -5.57 -17.05
CA ARG A 164 -8.12 -6.02 -17.13
C ARG A 164 -8.71 -5.77 -18.50
N ARG A 165 -8.48 -4.59 -19.09
CA ARG A 165 -8.93 -4.26 -20.44
C ARG A 165 -8.37 -5.25 -21.46
N ARG A 166 -7.04 -5.44 -21.49
CA ARG A 166 -6.38 -6.40 -22.41
C ARG A 166 -6.89 -7.84 -22.22
N GLN A 167 -7.13 -8.26 -20.99
CA GLN A 167 -7.70 -9.57 -20.72
C GLN A 167 -9.12 -9.71 -21.30
N LYS A 168 -9.96 -8.69 -21.10
CA LYS A 168 -11.33 -8.65 -21.64
C LYS A 168 -11.33 -8.71 -23.16
N GLU A 169 -10.52 -7.88 -23.80
CA GLU A 169 -10.36 -7.84 -25.27
C GLU A 169 -9.85 -9.19 -25.82
N GLY A 170 -8.89 -9.81 -25.12
CA GLY A 170 -8.36 -11.12 -25.49
C GLY A 170 -9.42 -12.24 -25.39
N VAL A 171 -10.23 -12.24 -24.33
CA VAL A 171 -11.35 -13.19 -24.17
C VAL A 171 -12.40 -12.98 -25.27
N GLU A 172 -12.73 -11.74 -25.58
CA GLU A 172 -13.70 -11.41 -26.62
C GLU A 172 -13.24 -11.86 -27.99
N LYS A 173 -11.99 -11.58 -28.33
CA LYS A 173 -11.35 -12.06 -29.57
C LYS A 173 -11.35 -13.59 -29.64
N ALA A 174 -10.99 -14.29 -28.56
CA ALA A 174 -11.00 -15.75 -28.53
C ALA A 174 -12.40 -16.34 -28.69
N ARG A 175 -13.44 -15.66 -28.17
CA ARG A 175 -14.85 -16.04 -28.40
C ARG A 175 -15.26 -15.88 -29.86
N GLN A 176 -14.90 -14.78 -30.50
CA GLN A 176 -15.19 -14.51 -31.91
C GLN A 176 -14.49 -15.53 -32.82
N GLU A 177 -13.27 -15.95 -32.45
CA GLU A 177 -12.51 -16.98 -33.17
C GLU A 177 -12.95 -18.45 -32.84
N GLY A 178 -13.98 -18.61 -31.98
CA GLY A 178 -14.48 -19.94 -31.59
C GLY A 178 -13.51 -20.76 -30.71
N LYS A 179 -12.45 -20.14 -30.21
CA LYS A 179 -11.41 -20.79 -29.36
C LYS A 179 -11.80 -20.90 -27.89
N TYR A 180 -12.80 -20.14 -27.45
CA TYR A 180 -13.23 -20.12 -26.07
C TYR A 180 -14.54 -20.90 -25.89
N ALA A 181 -14.40 -22.19 -25.61
CA ALA A 181 -15.55 -23.11 -25.42
C ALA A 181 -16.11 -23.10 -23.97
N GLY A 182 -15.50 -22.36 -23.04
CA GLY A 182 -15.82 -22.41 -21.62
C GLY A 182 -15.33 -23.71 -20.95
N ARG A 183 -15.62 -23.89 -19.66
CA ARG A 183 -15.40 -25.17 -18.98
C ARG A 183 -16.41 -26.18 -19.51
N GLN A 184 -15.92 -27.29 -20.09
CA GLN A 184 -16.82 -28.37 -20.45
C GLN A 184 -17.49 -28.92 -19.19
N PRO A 185 -18.82 -29.19 -19.20
CA PRO A 185 -19.47 -29.86 -18.10
C PRO A 185 -18.84 -31.24 -17.88
N ASP A 186 -18.53 -31.56 -16.61
CA ASP A 186 -18.10 -32.93 -16.27
C ASP A 186 -19.22 -33.90 -16.61
N MET A 187 -19.05 -34.66 -17.71
CA MET A 187 -19.97 -35.70 -18.16
C MET A 187 -19.77 -37.02 -17.39
N ALA A 188 -19.13 -36.99 -16.24
CA ALA A 188 -18.93 -38.13 -15.36
C ALA A 188 -19.72 -37.97 -14.07
N LYS A 189 -21.04 -38.27 -14.15
CA LYS A 189 -21.88 -38.80 -13.05
C LYS A 189 -23.03 -39.56 -13.64
#